data_64a176633410d23f94c307d586f84fd6
#
_entry.id   64a176633410d23f94c307d586f84fd6
#
_cell.length_a   1.000
_cell.length_b   1.000
_cell.length_c   1.000
_cell.angle_alpha   90.00
_cell.angle_beta   90.00
_cell.angle_gamma   90.00
#
_symmetry.space_group_name_H-M   'P 1'
#
loop_
_entity.id
_entity.type
_entity.pdbx_description
1 polymer ?
#
loop_
_entity_poly.entity_id
_entity_poly.type
_entity_poly.pdbx_seq_one_letter_code
_entity_poly.pdbx_strand_id
1 'polypeptide(L)'
;MAAFDEFKTMTQKQASAAEVGIDARLGRLTLAVTGLAAMVTYLDTTILFVAFPDITYSFGNSPASTLSWVLNAYTIIFAALLVPAGKLGDRLGHRRAFLVGSAIFTIASIGCGLAPNVEWLIVARILQGSGAAILVPASLALVMAAFPRERLPQVVAIWGAIGALSAALGPSLGSLVVDTLGWRWAFFLNLPIGLVTLVAGGRILRETRDLSVKIPSMVGVALIALAAGVMSYALVESDTVGWASTQTIIVFATGLVLLGAFIAHQRWTDAPTLDLELFALGNFRWGNLAMFSFSLAFSAMFFGLILFLVNVWEWSIIKAGFAVAPGPALAAILAPRCGKLAGQIGQRPLVVLGGAVFAISGLYRVAFLTASVDYLTAIAVPLALDAVAIALIFPQVTSVSAQALPINRTGVGGATTQAVRQFGGSFGVALTIALLGTATETASLLSGFERIWWLLVAGGIVTTLFALRLRTRTTV
;
A
#
# COMPACT_ATOMS: atom_id res chain seq x y z
N MET A 1 -37.47 35.68 -38.26
CA MET A 1 -36.91 35.86 -36.91
C MET A 1 -36.94 34.55 -36.12
N ALA A 2 -38.07 33.85 -35.99
CA ALA A 2 -38.15 32.57 -35.25
C ALA A 2 -37.23 31.44 -35.76
N ALA A 3 -37.11 31.24 -37.09
CA ALA A 3 -36.24 30.21 -37.67
C ALA A 3 -34.72 30.47 -37.42
N PHE A 4 -34.31 31.74 -37.25
CA PHE A 4 -32.94 32.10 -36.96
C PHE A 4 -32.59 31.85 -35.47
N ASP A 5 -33.56 32.04 -34.59
CA ASP A 5 -33.42 31.74 -33.16
C ASP A 5 -33.41 30.21 -32.87
N GLU A 6 -34.21 29.42 -33.59
CA GLU A 6 -34.17 27.96 -33.54
C GLU A 6 -32.82 27.42 -34.04
N PHE A 7 -32.29 27.96 -35.14
CA PHE A 7 -30.99 27.55 -35.66
C PHE A 7 -29.84 27.87 -34.67
N LYS A 8 -29.87 29.05 -34.04
CA LYS A 8 -28.90 29.41 -32.97
C LYS A 8 -29.00 28.48 -31.78
N THR A 9 -30.21 28.14 -31.34
CA THR A 9 -30.45 27.27 -30.19
C THR A 9 -30.01 25.84 -30.47
N MET A 10 -30.24 25.33 -31.70
CA MET A 10 -29.74 24.02 -32.13
C MET A 10 -28.20 23.96 -32.20
N THR A 11 -27.58 25.01 -32.79
CA THR A 11 -26.11 25.06 -32.89
C THR A 11 -25.46 25.16 -31.52
N GLN A 12 -26.06 25.92 -30.60
CA GLN A 12 -25.60 26.05 -29.22
C GLN A 12 -25.79 24.76 -28.41
N LYS A 13 -26.90 24.00 -28.61
CA LYS A 13 -27.11 22.67 -28.04
C LYS A 13 -26.14 21.64 -28.60
N GLN A 14 -25.86 21.67 -29.91
CA GLN A 14 -24.89 20.77 -30.54
C GLN A 14 -23.46 21.08 -30.09
N ALA A 15 -23.05 22.33 -29.97
CA ALA A 15 -21.76 22.70 -29.40
C ALA A 15 -21.60 22.28 -27.95
N SER A 16 -22.63 22.52 -27.11
CA SER A 16 -22.66 22.06 -25.72
C SER A 16 -22.60 20.52 -25.59
N ALA A 17 -23.34 19.80 -26.43
CA ALA A 17 -23.30 18.33 -26.44
C ALA A 17 -21.94 17.76 -26.91
N ALA A 18 -21.27 18.45 -27.86
CA ALA A 18 -19.93 18.09 -28.32
C ALA A 18 -18.87 18.39 -27.25
N GLU A 19 -18.95 19.51 -26.53
CA GLU A 19 -18.08 19.85 -25.41
C GLU A 19 -18.22 18.86 -24.26
N VAL A 20 -19.45 18.51 -23.87
CA VAL A 20 -19.73 17.49 -22.85
C VAL A 20 -19.21 16.11 -23.27
N GLY A 21 -19.30 15.78 -24.58
CA GLY A 21 -18.77 14.52 -25.13
C GLY A 21 -17.24 14.47 -25.14
N ILE A 22 -16.58 15.58 -25.43
CA ILE A 22 -15.11 15.68 -25.41
C ILE A 22 -14.61 15.60 -23.98
N ASP A 23 -15.25 16.28 -23.03
CA ASP A 23 -14.87 16.24 -21.62
C ASP A 23 -15.08 14.83 -21.00
N ALA A 24 -16.14 14.12 -21.36
CA ALA A 24 -16.40 12.77 -20.92
C ALA A 24 -15.37 11.75 -21.48
N ARG A 25 -14.90 11.93 -22.71
CA ARG A 25 -13.86 11.12 -23.33
C ARG A 25 -12.51 11.38 -22.67
N LEU A 26 -12.17 12.64 -22.46
CA LEU A 26 -10.93 13.04 -21.82
C LEU A 26 -10.87 12.56 -20.37
N GLY A 27 -11.97 12.66 -19.63
CA GLY A 27 -12.08 12.12 -18.27
C GLY A 27 -11.81 10.60 -18.22
N ARG A 28 -12.42 9.82 -19.13
CA ARG A 28 -12.17 8.38 -19.22
C ARG A 28 -10.73 8.03 -19.55
N LEU A 29 -10.10 8.78 -20.47
CA LEU A 29 -8.70 8.59 -20.82
C LEU A 29 -7.78 8.98 -19.64
N THR A 30 -8.09 10.04 -18.91
CA THR A 30 -7.38 10.42 -17.69
C THR A 30 -7.47 9.31 -16.65
N LEU A 31 -8.66 8.77 -16.38
CA LEU A 31 -8.85 7.66 -15.46
C LEU A 31 -8.07 6.40 -15.88
N ALA A 32 -8.03 6.09 -17.18
CA ALA A 32 -7.29 4.94 -17.69
C ALA A 32 -5.77 5.12 -17.49
N VAL A 33 -5.21 6.26 -17.86
CA VAL A 33 -3.76 6.54 -17.73
C VAL A 33 -3.33 6.58 -16.26
N THR A 34 -4.10 7.26 -15.41
CA THR A 34 -3.80 7.35 -13.99
C THR A 34 -4.07 6.04 -13.25
N GLY A 35 -5.05 5.27 -13.70
CA GLY A 35 -5.33 3.92 -13.21
C GLY A 35 -4.18 2.95 -13.53
N LEU A 36 -3.59 3.00 -14.74
CA LEU A 36 -2.41 2.22 -15.09
C LEU A 36 -1.21 2.55 -14.19
N ALA A 37 -1.04 3.83 -13.82
CA ALA A 37 0.01 4.25 -12.91
C ALA A 37 -0.21 3.70 -11.49
N ALA A 38 -1.44 3.73 -10.98
CA ALA A 38 -1.78 3.09 -9.71
C ALA A 38 -1.59 1.57 -9.80
N MET A 39 -2.02 0.96 -10.89
CA MET A 39 -1.87 -0.47 -11.15
C MET A 39 -0.42 -0.91 -11.04
N VAL A 40 0.52 -0.27 -11.74
CA VAL A 40 1.92 -0.68 -11.74
C VAL A 40 2.54 -0.55 -10.34
N THR A 41 2.19 0.46 -9.57
CA THR A 41 2.72 0.68 -8.22
C THR A 41 2.26 -0.41 -7.23
N TYR A 42 0.98 -0.79 -7.28
CA TYR A 42 0.45 -1.85 -6.40
C TYR A 42 0.88 -3.25 -6.86
N LEU A 43 0.96 -3.47 -8.16
CA LEU A 43 1.44 -4.72 -8.74
C LEU A 43 2.90 -4.97 -8.35
N ASP A 44 3.78 -3.98 -8.49
CA ASP A 44 5.20 -4.06 -8.13
C ASP A 44 5.39 -4.49 -6.66
N THR A 45 4.59 -3.94 -5.75
CA THR A 45 4.68 -4.28 -4.33
C THR A 45 4.34 -5.75 -4.06
N THR A 46 3.32 -6.30 -4.71
CA THR A 46 2.84 -7.66 -4.43
C THR A 46 3.58 -8.74 -5.22
N ILE A 47 4.05 -8.42 -6.43
CA ILE A 47 4.94 -9.31 -7.20
C ILE A 47 6.22 -9.60 -6.43
N LEU A 48 6.76 -8.58 -5.74
CA LEU A 48 8.04 -8.72 -5.08
C LEU A 48 8.01 -9.70 -3.89
N PHE A 49 6.87 -9.86 -3.22
CA PHE A 49 6.73 -10.89 -2.19
C PHE A 49 6.93 -12.30 -2.77
N VAL A 50 6.45 -12.53 -3.99
CA VAL A 50 6.61 -13.82 -4.69
C VAL A 50 8.00 -13.96 -5.31
N ALA A 51 8.62 -12.86 -5.75
CA ALA A 51 9.97 -12.84 -6.29
C ALA A 51 11.06 -12.97 -5.22
N PHE A 52 10.74 -12.72 -3.95
CA PHE A 52 11.71 -12.64 -2.86
C PHE A 52 12.53 -13.93 -2.66
N PRO A 53 11.95 -15.15 -2.68
CA PRO A 53 12.74 -16.39 -2.59
C PRO A 53 13.78 -16.52 -3.71
N ASP A 54 13.43 -16.17 -4.95
CA ASP A 54 14.35 -16.23 -6.09
C ASP A 54 15.46 -15.16 -6.01
N ILE A 55 15.12 -13.96 -5.52
CA ILE A 55 16.11 -12.92 -5.20
C ILE A 55 17.08 -13.42 -4.11
N THR A 56 16.55 -14.05 -3.06
CA THR A 56 17.36 -14.62 -1.98
C THR A 56 18.30 -15.71 -2.49
N TYR A 57 17.81 -16.59 -3.36
CA TYR A 57 18.62 -17.60 -4.00
C TYR A 57 19.74 -17.00 -4.88
N SER A 58 19.40 -15.96 -5.66
CA SER A 58 20.34 -15.29 -6.57
C SER A 58 21.47 -14.53 -5.85
N PHE A 59 21.19 -14.01 -4.64
CA PHE A 59 22.15 -13.30 -3.80
C PHE A 59 22.49 -14.05 -2.51
N GLY A 60 22.55 -15.38 -2.57
CA GLY A 60 22.65 -16.29 -1.41
C GLY A 60 23.84 -16.07 -0.48
N ASN A 61 24.84 -15.27 -0.85
CA ASN A 61 25.93 -14.82 0.01
C ASN A 61 25.59 -13.62 0.90
N SER A 62 24.41 -12.99 0.69
CA SER A 62 23.99 -11.83 1.46
C SER A 62 23.13 -12.25 2.66
N PRO A 63 23.33 -11.61 3.84
CA PRO A 63 22.48 -11.89 5.01
C PRO A 63 20.99 -11.63 4.73
N ALA A 64 20.10 -12.39 5.35
CA ALA A 64 18.65 -12.20 5.24
C ALA A 64 18.21 -10.80 5.66
N SER A 65 18.89 -10.20 6.65
CA SER A 65 18.71 -8.82 7.09
C SER A 65 18.95 -7.83 5.94
N THR A 66 20.04 -7.97 5.19
CA THR A 66 20.32 -7.13 4.01
C THR A 66 19.28 -7.33 2.91
N LEU A 67 18.91 -8.57 2.62
CA LEU A 67 17.90 -8.90 1.59
C LEU A 67 16.53 -8.32 1.91
N SER A 68 16.14 -8.25 3.20
CA SER A 68 14.86 -7.65 3.62
C SER A 68 14.71 -6.18 3.19
N TRP A 69 15.83 -5.46 3.03
CA TRP A 69 15.82 -4.07 2.58
C TRP A 69 15.35 -3.90 1.14
N VAL A 70 15.40 -4.93 0.31
CA VAL A 70 14.80 -4.90 -1.04
C VAL A 70 13.29 -4.61 -0.96
N LEU A 71 12.61 -5.08 0.09
CA LEU A 71 11.20 -4.83 0.36
C LEU A 71 11.00 -3.54 1.20
N ASN A 72 11.75 -3.43 2.30
CA ASN A 72 11.56 -2.40 3.31
C ASN A 72 11.95 -1.01 2.82
N ALA A 73 13.06 -0.88 2.08
CA ALA A 73 13.54 0.41 1.59
C ALA A 73 12.50 1.12 0.70
N TYR A 74 11.88 0.39 -0.21
CA TYR A 74 10.80 0.90 -1.06
C TYR A 74 9.62 1.39 -0.21
N THR A 75 9.10 0.54 0.68
CA THR A 75 7.90 0.84 1.47
C THR A 75 8.10 1.99 2.45
N ILE A 76 9.27 2.09 3.09
CA ILE A 76 9.61 3.18 4.01
C ILE A 76 9.69 4.51 3.26
N ILE A 77 10.43 4.55 2.15
CA ILE A 77 10.58 5.77 1.35
C ILE A 77 9.25 6.18 0.72
N PHE A 78 8.49 5.21 0.19
CA PHE A 78 7.15 5.46 -0.34
C PHE A 78 6.26 6.09 0.74
N ALA A 79 6.22 5.52 1.96
CA ALA A 79 5.42 6.06 3.06
C ALA A 79 5.88 7.46 3.51
N ALA A 80 7.18 7.66 3.68
CA ALA A 80 7.74 8.93 4.15
C ALA A 80 7.51 10.08 3.16
N LEU A 81 7.58 9.79 1.87
CA LEU A 81 7.43 10.80 0.82
C LEU A 81 5.99 11.02 0.37
N LEU A 82 5.04 10.13 0.69
CA LEU A 82 3.68 10.14 0.13
C LEU A 82 2.94 11.47 0.39
N VAL A 83 2.94 11.94 1.65
CA VAL A 83 2.28 13.20 2.03
C VAL A 83 3.03 14.41 1.47
N PRO A 84 4.37 14.54 1.64
CA PRO A 84 5.10 15.67 1.09
C PRO A 84 5.08 15.73 -0.43
N ALA A 85 5.13 14.59 -1.12
CA ALA A 85 5.03 14.52 -2.58
C ALA A 85 3.65 14.96 -3.08
N GLY A 86 2.57 14.62 -2.35
CA GLY A 86 1.23 15.15 -2.63
C GLY A 86 1.19 16.66 -2.57
N LYS A 87 1.65 17.26 -1.46
CA LYS A 87 1.72 18.74 -1.30
C LYS A 87 2.63 19.41 -2.34
N LEU A 88 3.72 18.75 -2.72
CA LEU A 88 4.60 19.24 -3.76
C LEU A 88 3.91 19.21 -5.13
N GLY A 89 3.14 18.15 -5.41
CA GLY A 89 2.30 18.02 -6.60
C GLY A 89 1.22 19.10 -6.68
N ASP A 90 0.54 19.40 -5.56
CA ASP A 90 -0.43 20.51 -5.47
C ASP A 90 0.22 21.83 -5.94
N ARG A 91 1.42 22.14 -5.47
CA ARG A 91 2.12 23.40 -5.76
C ARG A 91 2.78 23.45 -7.13
N LEU A 92 3.51 22.40 -7.53
CA LEU A 92 4.29 22.37 -8.78
C LEU A 92 3.45 21.97 -10.01
N GLY A 93 2.31 21.32 -9.75
CA GLY A 93 1.39 20.82 -10.75
C GLY A 93 1.32 19.30 -10.79
N HIS A 94 0.10 18.79 -10.79
CA HIS A 94 -0.17 17.35 -10.71
C HIS A 94 0.27 16.59 -11.97
N ARG A 95 0.11 17.19 -13.16
CA ARG A 95 0.59 16.58 -14.41
C ARG A 95 2.11 16.46 -14.41
N ARG A 96 2.83 17.50 -14.02
CA ARG A 96 4.29 17.47 -13.93
C ARG A 96 4.74 16.43 -12.89
N ALA A 97 4.14 16.43 -11.71
CA ALA A 97 4.43 15.45 -10.66
C ALA A 97 4.18 14.02 -11.17
N PHE A 98 3.06 13.76 -11.85
CA PHE A 98 2.73 12.47 -12.44
C PHE A 98 3.80 12.00 -13.43
N LEU A 99 4.21 12.86 -14.37
CA LEU A 99 5.22 12.51 -15.37
C LEU A 99 6.60 12.28 -14.75
N VAL A 100 7.02 13.12 -13.80
CA VAL A 100 8.29 12.98 -13.07
C VAL A 100 8.27 11.69 -12.24
N GLY A 101 7.20 11.45 -11.47
CA GLY A 101 7.05 10.23 -10.67
C GLY A 101 7.07 8.97 -11.53
N SER A 102 6.35 8.99 -12.68
CA SER A 102 6.34 7.89 -13.65
C SER A 102 7.73 7.65 -14.27
N ALA A 103 8.46 8.72 -14.61
CA ALA A 103 9.82 8.60 -15.16
C ALA A 103 10.79 8.02 -14.13
N ILE A 104 10.80 8.54 -12.89
CA ILE A 104 11.65 8.03 -11.81
C ILE A 104 11.33 6.56 -11.56
N PHE A 105 10.05 6.19 -11.43
CA PHE A 105 9.62 4.82 -11.18
C PHE A 105 10.07 3.87 -12.30
N THR A 106 9.91 4.27 -13.56
CA THR A 106 10.28 3.45 -14.72
C THR A 106 11.79 3.28 -14.84
N ILE A 107 12.57 4.36 -14.69
CA ILE A 107 14.04 4.32 -14.72
C ILE A 107 14.57 3.47 -13.56
N ALA A 108 14.03 3.66 -12.36
CA ALA A 108 14.42 2.85 -11.20
C ALA A 108 14.06 1.37 -11.38
N SER A 109 12.93 1.05 -12.03
CA SER A 109 12.58 -0.35 -12.39
C SER A 109 13.62 -0.96 -13.30
N ILE A 110 14.15 -0.22 -14.28
CA ILE A 110 15.28 -0.69 -15.11
C ILE A 110 16.51 -0.95 -14.21
N GLY A 111 16.82 -0.02 -13.32
CA GLY A 111 17.91 -0.17 -12.35
C GLY A 111 17.78 -1.41 -11.48
N CYS A 112 16.55 -1.72 -11.02
CA CYS A 112 16.25 -2.94 -10.24
C CYS A 112 16.48 -4.20 -11.08
N GLY A 113 15.97 -4.25 -12.31
CA GLY A 113 16.11 -5.41 -13.20
C GLY A 113 17.56 -5.68 -13.63
N LEU A 114 18.39 -4.64 -13.68
CA LEU A 114 19.81 -4.73 -14.03
C LEU A 114 20.74 -4.85 -12.82
N ALA A 115 20.23 -4.97 -11.60
CA ALA A 115 21.01 -4.97 -10.38
C ALA A 115 22.08 -6.09 -10.36
N PRO A 116 23.38 -5.74 -10.24
CA PRO A 116 24.47 -6.71 -10.15
C PRO A 116 24.65 -7.29 -8.75
N ASN A 117 24.24 -6.56 -7.72
CA ASN A 117 24.34 -6.92 -6.30
C ASN A 117 23.12 -6.39 -5.51
N VAL A 118 23.00 -6.80 -4.26
CA VAL A 118 21.87 -6.45 -3.41
C VAL A 118 21.84 -4.97 -3.02
N GLU A 119 23.01 -4.36 -2.82
CA GLU A 119 23.13 -2.93 -2.45
C GLU A 119 22.63 -2.04 -3.58
N TRP A 120 23.00 -2.34 -4.82
CA TRP A 120 22.47 -1.65 -6.00
C TRP A 120 20.94 -1.80 -6.08
N LEU A 121 20.44 -3.02 -5.86
CA LEU A 121 19.01 -3.28 -5.88
C LEU A 121 18.29 -2.45 -4.81
N ILE A 122 18.82 -2.35 -3.58
CA ILE A 122 18.26 -1.51 -2.50
C ILE A 122 18.23 -0.04 -2.91
N VAL A 123 19.32 0.51 -3.46
CA VAL A 123 19.37 1.90 -3.93
C VAL A 123 18.34 2.16 -5.04
N ALA A 124 18.23 1.25 -5.99
CA ALA A 124 17.22 1.34 -7.04
C ALA A 124 15.79 1.26 -6.48
N ARG A 125 15.55 0.45 -5.44
CA ARG A 125 14.26 0.38 -4.72
C ARG A 125 13.92 1.68 -3.97
N ILE A 126 14.90 2.35 -3.38
CA ILE A 126 14.71 3.69 -2.79
C ILE A 126 14.24 4.70 -3.85
N LEU A 127 14.89 4.72 -5.01
CA LEU A 127 14.49 5.58 -6.12
C LEU A 127 13.10 5.22 -6.65
N GLN A 128 12.80 3.94 -6.79
CA GLN A 128 11.51 3.45 -7.25
C GLN A 128 10.38 3.83 -6.27
N GLY A 129 10.61 3.66 -4.96
CA GLY A 129 9.69 4.10 -3.91
C GLY A 129 9.44 5.61 -3.92
N SER A 130 10.48 6.40 -4.20
CA SER A 130 10.36 7.86 -4.37
C SER A 130 9.48 8.22 -5.57
N GLY A 131 9.66 7.52 -6.70
CA GLY A 131 8.82 7.67 -7.89
C GLY A 131 7.36 7.33 -7.62
N ALA A 132 7.10 6.22 -6.93
CA ALA A 132 5.77 5.78 -6.52
C ALA A 132 5.07 6.80 -5.60
N ALA A 133 5.82 7.37 -4.64
CA ALA A 133 5.32 8.36 -3.69
C ALA A 133 4.86 9.66 -4.39
N ILE A 134 5.47 10.03 -5.49
CA ILE A 134 5.06 11.18 -6.30
C ILE A 134 3.89 10.80 -7.21
N LEU A 135 3.95 9.62 -7.82
CA LEU A 135 3.02 9.15 -8.85
C LEU A 135 1.60 8.92 -8.30
N VAL A 136 1.48 8.25 -7.15
CA VAL A 136 0.17 7.82 -6.62
C VAL A 136 -0.72 9.00 -6.24
N PRO A 137 -0.31 9.98 -5.41
CA PRO A 137 -1.18 11.12 -5.09
C PRO A 137 -1.46 12.01 -6.30
N ALA A 138 -0.48 12.22 -7.19
CA ALA A 138 -0.67 12.98 -8.42
C ALA A 138 -1.70 12.30 -9.34
N SER A 139 -1.69 10.97 -9.44
CA SER A 139 -2.67 10.21 -10.23
C SER A 139 -4.10 10.39 -9.73
N LEU A 140 -4.31 10.32 -8.42
CA LEU A 140 -5.62 10.53 -7.80
C LEU A 140 -6.11 11.97 -7.97
N ALA A 141 -5.24 12.95 -7.76
CA ALA A 141 -5.57 14.36 -7.92
C ALA A 141 -6.00 14.70 -9.37
N LEU A 142 -5.30 14.15 -10.38
CA LEU A 142 -5.65 14.31 -11.79
C LEU A 142 -7.01 13.68 -12.13
N VAL A 143 -7.33 12.53 -11.54
CA VAL A 143 -8.66 11.91 -11.66
C VAL A 143 -9.72 12.85 -11.09
N MET A 144 -9.51 13.33 -9.86
CA MET A 144 -10.49 14.21 -9.21
C MET A 144 -10.70 15.53 -9.98
N ALA A 145 -9.66 16.05 -10.62
CA ALA A 145 -9.75 17.26 -11.43
C ALA A 145 -10.43 17.05 -12.79
N ALA A 146 -10.47 15.80 -13.29
CA ALA A 146 -11.04 15.48 -14.61
C ALA A 146 -12.54 15.19 -14.60
N PHE A 147 -13.17 15.10 -13.43
CA PHE A 147 -14.59 14.76 -13.31
C PHE A 147 -15.37 15.76 -12.44
N PRO A 148 -16.68 15.96 -12.74
CA PRO A 148 -17.55 16.79 -11.93
C PRO A 148 -17.73 16.20 -10.53
N ARG A 149 -18.01 17.05 -9.54
CA ARG A 149 -18.08 16.70 -8.11
C ARG A 149 -19.05 15.55 -7.82
N GLU A 150 -20.16 15.46 -8.54
CA GLU A 150 -21.20 14.44 -8.39
C GLU A 150 -20.70 13.03 -8.75
N ARG A 151 -19.69 12.93 -9.63
CA ARG A 151 -19.10 11.65 -10.07
C ARG A 151 -17.85 11.25 -9.31
N LEU A 152 -17.27 12.14 -8.49
CA LEU A 152 -16.03 11.86 -7.76
C LEU A 152 -16.10 10.59 -6.92
N PRO A 153 -17.17 10.30 -6.13
CA PRO A 153 -17.21 9.07 -5.35
C PRO A 153 -17.09 7.80 -6.23
N GLN A 154 -17.76 7.79 -7.38
CA GLN A 154 -17.71 6.67 -8.31
C GLN A 154 -16.32 6.51 -8.95
N VAL A 155 -15.72 7.61 -9.39
CA VAL A 155 -14.45 7.59 -10.13
C VAL A 155 -13.28 7.24 -9.22
N VAL A 156 -13.27 7.78 -7.99
CA VAL A 156 -12.28 7.41 -6.95
C VAL A 156 -12.43 5.93 -6.56
N ALA A 157 -13.67 5.43 -6.48
CA ALA A 157 -13.91 4.00 -6.23
C ALA A 157 -13.36 3.12 -7.38
N ILE A 158 -13.52 3.51 -8.64
CA ILE A 158 -12.96 2.78 -9.80
C ILE A 158 -11.43 2.81 -9.74
N TRP A 159 -10.83 3.98 -9.49
CA TRP A 159 -9.38 4.11 -9.35
C TRP A 159 -8.83 3.22 -8.22
N GLY A 160 -9.49 3.20 -7.07
CA GLY A 160 -9.14 2.32 -5.95
C GLY A 160 -9.33 0.83 -6.27
N ALA A 161 -10.38 0.49 -7.03
CA ALA A 161 -10.63 -0.89 -7.48
C ALA A 161 -9.54 -1.39 -8.44
N ILE A 162 -9.00 -0.53 -9.32
CA ILE A 162 -7.86 -0.86 -10.19
C ILE A 162 -6.65 -1.22 -9.32
N GLY A 163 -6.36 -0.42 -8.28
CA GLY A 163 -5.26 -0.71 -7.34
C GLY A 163 -5.46 -2.03 -6.59
N ALA A 164 -6.67 -2.30 -6.10
CA ALA A 164 -6.99 -3.54 -5.40
C ALA A 164 -6.88 -4.77 -6.31
N LEU A 165 -7.39 -4.67 -7.55
CA LEU A 165 -7.27 -5.73 -8.55
C LEU A 165 -5.81 -6.02 -8.90
N SER A 166 -4.99 -4.98 -9.01
CA SER A 166 -3.55 -5.09 -9.27
C SER A 166 -2.84 -5.83 -8.15
N ALA A 167 -3.13 -5.48 -6.90
CA ALA A 167 -2.58 -6.18 -5.74
C ALA A 167 -3.04 -7.66 -5.69
N ALA A 168 -4.26 -7.95 -6.13
CA ALA A 168 -4.80 -9.31 -6.21
C ALA A 168 -4.13 -10.15 -7.31
N LEU A 169 -3.84 -9.55 -8.46
CA LEU A 169 -3.20 -10.22 -9.60
C LEU A 169 -1.68 -10.38 -9.42
N GLY A 170 -1.06 -9.58 -8.55
CA GLY A 170 0.39 -9.56 -8.34
C GLY A 170 1.01 -10.92 -8.09
N PRO A 171 0.53 -11.71 -7.13
CA PRO A 171 1.09 -13.04 -6.85
C PRO A 171 1.03 -14.00 -8.05
N SER A 172 -0.09 -14.05 -8.76
CA SER A 172 -0.28 -14.96 -9.90
C SER A 172 0.55 -14.53 -11.11
N LEU A 173 0.47 -13.24 -11.51
CA LEU A 173 1.26 -12.71 -12.62
C LEU A 173 2.74 -12.71 -12.27
N GLY A 174 3.07 -12.35 -11.01
CA GLY A 174 4.43 -12.33 -10.53
C GLY A 174 5.06 -13.72 -10.53
N SER A 175 4.35 -14.71 -10.01
CA SER A 175 4.86 -16.08 -9.97
C SER A 175 5.08 -16.63 -11.38
N LEU A 176 4.16 -16.36 -12.32
CA LEU A 176 4.32 -16.77 -13.71
C LEU A 176 5.57 -16.14 -14.34
N VAL A 177 5.76 -14.84 -14.15
CA VAL A 177 6.91 -14.12 -14.71
C VAL A 177 8.23 -14.56 -14.07
N VAL A 178 8.23 -14.70 -12.74
CA VAL A 178 9.44 -15.09 -11.98
C VAL A 178 9.86 -16.52 -12.28
N ASP A 179 8.92 -17.45 -12.32
CA ASP A 179 9.18 -18.86 -12.57
C ASP A 179 9.71 -19.10 -14.02
N THR A 180 9.20 -18.35 -15.01
CA THR A 180 9.55 -18.55 -16.41
C THR A 180 10.76 -17.73 -16.89
N LEU A 181 10.91 -16.50 -16.36
CA LEU A 181 11.90 -15.52 -16.85
C LEU A 181 12.89 -15.08 -15.75
N GLY A 182 12.63 -15.44 -14.48
CA GLY A 182 13.43 -15.02 -13.33
C GLY A 182 12.96 -13.69 -12.73
N TRP A 183 13.40 -13.43 -11.49
CA TRP A 183 12.95 -12.29 -10.68
C TRP A 183 13.21 -10.91 -11.32
N ARG A 184 14.22 -10.76 -12.17
CA ARG A 184 14.54 -9.50 -12.85
C ARG A 184 13.39 -9.01 -13.73
N TRP A 185 12.64 -9.91 -14.32
CA TRP A 185 11.50 -9.59 -15.17
C TRP A 185 10.29 -9.07 -14.39
N ALA A 186 10.22 -9.32 -13.08
CA ALA A 186 9.23 -8.67 -12.21
C ALA A 186 9.34 -7.14 -12.29
N PHE A 187 10.55 -6.61 -12.43
CA PHE A 187 10.80 -5.17 -12.60
C PHE A 187 10.62 -4.70 -14.04
N PHE A 188 11.04 -5.50 -15.02
CA PHE A 188 10.88 -5.13 -16.43
C PHE A 188 9.41 -5.12 -16.87
N LEU A 189 8.53 -5.83 -16.19
CA LEU A 189 7.08 -5.76 -16.40
C LEU A 189 6.53 -4.34 -16.21
N ASN A 190 7.17 -3.52 -15.40
CA ASN A 190 6.78 -2.13 -15.16
C ASN A 190 7.06 -1.21 -16.36
N LEU A 191 8.00 -1.56 -17.23
CA LEU A 191 8.48 -0.70 -18.33
C LEU A 191 7.41 -0.39 -19.37
N PRO A 192 6.70 -1.36 -19.96
CA PRO A 192 5.66 -1.06 -20.95
C PRO A 192 4.56 -0.19 -20.37
N ILE A 193 4.16 -0.42 -19.12
CA ILE A 193 3.14 0.38 -18.45
C ILE A 193 3.67 1.80 -18.17
N GLY A 194 4.92 1.90 -17.67
CA GLY A 194 5.59 3.16 -17.42
C GLY A 194 5.74 4.00 -18.70
N LEU A 195 6.12 3.40 -19.82
CA LEU A 195 6.22 4.09 -21.09
C LEU A 195 4.86 4.59 -21.60
N VAL A 196 3.83 3.74 -21.49
CA VAL A 196 2.45 4.14 -21.85
C VAL A 196 1.99 5.30 -20.99
N THR A 197 2.22 5.27 -19.67
CA THR A 197 1.82 6.35 -18.74
C THR A 197 2.57 7.65 -19.02
N LEU A 198 3.84 7.60 -19.40
CA LEU A 198 4.64 8.77 -19.79
C LEU A 198 4.14 9.39 -21.09
N VAL A 199 4.00 8.59 -22.15
CA VAL A 199 3.60 9.07 -23.48
C VAL A 199 2.14 9.55 -23.47
N ALA A 200 1.22 8.74 -22.97
CA ALA A 200 -0.20 9.07 -22.91
C ALA A 200 -0.45 10.21 -21.90
N GLY A 201 0.21 10.17 -20.73
CA GLY A 201 0.12 11.22 -19.73
C GLY A 201 0.60 12.57 -20.24
N GLY A 202 1.70 12.59 -20.97
CA GLY A 202 2.22 13.80 -21.62
C GLY A 202 1.25 14.44 -22.64
N ARG A 203 0.39 13.63 -23.28
CA ARG A 203 -0.55 14.09 -24.32
C ARG A 203 -1.97 14.36 -23.80
N ILE A 204 -2.41 13.62 -22.79
CA ILE A 204 -3.81 13.60 -22.35
C ILE A 204 -4.05 14.44 -21.10
N LEU A 205 -3.11 14.38 -20.12
CA LEU A 205 -3.32 14.99 -18.81
C LEU A 205 -3.24 16.52 -18.89
N ARG A 206 -4.18 17.19 -18.20
CA ARG A 206 -4.19 18.64 -18.06
C ARG A 206 -3.51 19.05 -16.75
N GLU A 207 -2.79 20.18 -16.78
CA GLU A 207 -2.12 20.68 -15.59
C GLU A 207 -3.12 21.31 -14.61
N THR A 208 -2.98 20.94 -13.35
CA THR A 208 -3.73 21.54 -12.23
C THR A 208 -2.76 21.80 -11.08
N ARG A 209 -2.83 22.98 -10.46
CA ARG A 209 -1.94 23.39 -9.38
C ARG A 209 -2.63 24.36 -8.44
N ASP A 210 -2.16 24.38 -7.18
CA ASP A 210 -2.56 25.34 -6.15
C ASP A 210 -1.30 25.96 -5.53
N LEU A 211 -1.05 27.22 -5.89
CA LEU A 211 0.13 27.98 -5.43
C LEU A 211 0.06 28.38 -3.94
N SER A 212 -1.09 28.22 -3.29
CA SER A 212 -1.27 28.56 -1.86
C SER A 212 -0.66 27.50 -0.94
N VAL A 213 -0.41 26.28 -1.44
CA VAL A 213 0.15 25.18 -0.65
C VAL A 213 1.62 25.41 -0.33
N LYS A 214 1.97 25.33 0.96
CA LYS A 214 3.38 25.44 1.41
C LYS A 214 4.15 24.16 1.10
N ILE A 215 5.42 24.30 0.71
CA ILE A 215 6.32 23.16 0.52
C ILE A 215 6.61 22.54 1.89
N PRO A 216 6.40 21.21 2.09
CA PRO A 216 6.63 20.58 3.37
C PRO A 216 8.11 20.51 3.74
N SER A 217 8.38 20.48 5.04
CA SER A 217 9.75 20.41 5.58
C SER A 217 10.44 19.11 5.19
N MET A 218 11.55 19.19 4.47
CA MET A 218 12.37 18.02 4.12
C MET A 218 13.07 17.42 5.34
N VAL A 219 13.29 18.21 6.41
CA VAL A 219 13.79 17.70 7.71
C VAL A 219 12.76 16.73 8.31
N GLY A 220 11.47 17.07 8.27
CA GLY A 220 10.42 16.17 8.72
C GLY A 220 10.38 14.87 7.92
N VAL A 221 10.56 14.94 6.59
CA VAL A 221 10.64 13.74 5.74
C VAL A 221 11.83 12.87 6.13
N ALA A 222 13.02 13.46 6.30
CA ALA A 222 14.22 12.73 6.68
C ALA A 222 14.05 12.05 8.06
N LEU A 223 13.49 12.77 9.04
CA LEU A 223 13.30 12.25 10.40
C LEU A 223 12.37 11.03 10.40
N ILE A 224 11.23 11.07 9.71
CA ILE A 224 10.30 9.92 9.69
C ILE A 224 10.88 8.74 8.90
N ALA A 225 11.59 8.99 7.79
CA ALA A 225 12.25 7.94 7.02
C ALA A 225 13.35 7.26 7.83
N LEU A 226 14.20 8.05 8.51
CA LEU A 226 15.26 7.54 9.38
C LEU A 226 14.67 6.79 10.59
N ALA A 227 13.65 7.33 11.25
CA ALA A 227 12.99 6.66 12.36
C ALA A 227 12.48 5.26 11.96
N ALA A 228 11.72 5.20 10.87
CA ALA A 228 11.18 3.93 10.36
C ALA A 228 12.30 2.98 9.90
N GLY A 229 13.33 3.50 9.23
CA GLY A 229 14.48 2.72 8.79
C GLY A 229 15.27 2.10 9.94
N VAL A 230 15.62 2.92 10.95
CA VAL A 230 16.36 2.46 12.14
C VAL A 230 15.57 1.46 12.96
N MET A 231 14.26 1.69 13.13
CA MET A 231 13.39 0.72 13.83
C MET A 231 13.25 -0.59 13.05
N SER A 232 13.09 -0.54 11.72
CA SER A 232 13.04 -1.74 10.89
C SER A 232 14.37 -2.51 10.92
N TYR A 233 15.51 -1.79 10.90
CA TYR A 233 16.83 -2.40 11.04
C TYR A 233 16.99 -3.12 12.39
N ALA A 234 16.60 -2.47 13.49
CA ALA A 234 16.65 -3.08 14.81
C ALA A 234 15.83 -4.38 14.89
N LEU A 235 14.64 -4.38 14.26
CA LEU A 235 13.79 -5.58 14.22
C LEU A 235 14.43 -6.70 13.39
N VAL A 236 14.95 -6.40 12.21
CA VAL A 236 15.52 -7.42 11.32
C VAL A 236 16.82 -8.01 11.90
N GLU A 237 17.68 -7.19 12.48
CA GLU A 237 18.94 -7.66 13.10
C GLU A 237 18.72 -8.36 14.46
N SER A 238 17.54 -8.24 15.07
CA SER A 238 17.28 -8.83 16.40
C SER A 238 17.39 -10.36 16.42
N ASP A 239 17.26 -11.02 15.28
CA ASP A 239 17.46 -12.47 15.20
C ASP A 239 18.93 -12.86 15.36
N THR A 240 19.87 -12.13 14.73
CA THR A 240 21.30 -12.43 14.77
C THR A 240 21.96 -12.00 16.06
N VAL A 241 21.57 -10.80 16.57
CA VAL A 241 22.20 -10.17 17.75
C VAL A 241 21.47 -10.52 19.05
N GLY A 242 20.22 -10.95 18.96
CA GLY A 242 19.33 -11.24 20.08
C GLY A 242 18.34 -10.11 20.38
N TRP A 243 17.07 -10.47 20.61
CA TRP A 243 15.96 -9.55 20.88
C TRP A 243 16.20 -8.67 22.12
N ALA A 244 16.82 -9.22 23.17
CA ALA A 244 17.10 -8.53 24.41
C ALA A 244 18.56 -7.99 24.47
N SER A 245 19.29 -8.00 23.37
CA SER A 245 20.65 -7.47 23.34
C SER A 245 20.67 -5.96 23.52
N THR A 246 21.72 -5.46 24.17
CA THR A 246 21.94 -4.02 24.35
C THR A 246 21.95 -3.30 22.99
N GLN A 247 22.51 -3.92 21.96
CA GLN A 247 22.55 -3.35 20.61
C GLN A 247 21.15 -3.17 20.03
N THR A 248 20.30 -4.22 20.04
CA THR A 248 18.93 -4.15 19.55
C THR A 248 18.11 -3.08 20.29
N ILE A 249 18.24 -3.03 21.63
CA ILE A 249 17.53 -2.06 22.46
C ILE A 249 18.00 -0.63 22.15
N ILE A 250 19.30 -0.36 22.03
CA ILE A 250 19.83 0.97 21.72
C ILE A 250 19.39 1.43 20.33
N VAL A 251 19.48 0.55 19.31
CA VAL A 251 19.10 0.91 17.94
C VAL A 251 17.60 1.19 17.87
N PHE A 252 16.77 0.36 18.50
CA PHE A 252 15.31 0.58 18.53
C PHE A 252 14.95 1.86 19.31
N ALA A 253 15.59 2.13 20.44
CA ALA A 253 15.44 3.35 21.20
C ALA A 253 15.85 4.59 20.39
N THR A 254 16.94 4.49 19.60
CA THR A 254 17.34 5.56 18.67
C THR A 254 16.24 5.86 17.66
N GLY A 255 15.61 4.84 17.10
CA GLY A 255 14.45 5.01 16.21
C GLY A 255 13.27 5.71 16.89
N LEU A 256 12.98 5.38 18.17
CA LEU A 256 11.95 6.05 18.95
C LEU A 256 12.32 7.52 19.25
N VAL A 257 13.58 7.83 19.51
CA VAL A 257 14.07 9.21 19.68
C VAL A 257 13.90 10.00 18.38
N LEU A 258 14.24 9.43 17.23
CA LEU A 258 14.02 10.05 15.93
C LEU A 258 12.53 10.29 15.64
N LEU A 259 11.67 9.36 16.02
CA LEU A 259 10.21 9.53 15.92
C LEU A 259 9.72 10.66 16.85
N GLY A 260 10.26 10.74 18.06
CA GLY A 260 9.99 11.85 18.99
C GLY A 260 10.45 13.19 18.42
N ALA A 261 11.65 13.24 17.83
CA ALA A 261 12.18 14.42 17.15
C ALA A 261 11.31 14.81 15.94
N PHE A 262 10.83 13.84 15.15
CA PHE A 262 9.86 14.07 14.09
C PHE A 262 8.60 14.74 14.63
N ILE A 263 7.97 14.17 15.66
CA ILE A 263 6.74 14.71 16.26
C ILE A 263 6.98 16.14 16.80
N ALA A 264 8.09 16.38 17.47
CA ALA A 264 8.47 17.70 17.95
C ALA A 264 8.65 18.69 16.79
N HIS A 265 9.38 18.29 15.76
CA HIS A 265 9.59 19.12 14.57
C HIS A 265 8.26 19.50 13.87
N GLN A 266 7.29 18.56 13.78
CA GLN A 266 5.99 18.84 13.18
C GLN A 266 5.19 19.91 13.96
N ARG A 267 5.42 20.07 15.27
CA ARG A 267 4.74 21.07 16.11
C ARG A 267 5.32 22.48 15.96
N TRP A 268 6.59 22.59 15.57
CA TRP A 268 7.30 23.88 15.52
C TRP A 268 7.53 24.41 14.11
N THR A 269 7.30 23.60 13.09
CA THR A 269 7.50 24.04 11.69
C THR A 269 6.23 24.68 11.10
N ASP A 270 6.41 25.76 10.33
CA ASP A 270 5.33 26.44 9.62
C ASP A 270 4.77 25.66 8.41
N ALA A 271 5.52 24.63 7.99
CA ALA A 271 5.15 23.78 6.87
C ALA A 271 5.30 22.29 7.25
N PRO A 272 4.42 21.76 8.11
CA PRO A 272 4.53 20.39 8.58
C PRO A 272 4.38 19.39 7.44
N THR A 273 5.19 18.33 7.48
CA THR A 273 5.08 17.18 6.58
C THR A 273 3.77 16.44 6.87
N LEU A 274 3.50 16.22 8.17
CA LEU A 274 2.29 15.59 8.69
C LEU A 274 1.54 16.57 9.59
N ASP A 275 0.27 16.78 9.29
CA ASP A 275 -0.60 17.63 10.11
C ASP A 275 -1.07 16.84 11.35
N LEU A 276 -0.39 17.08 12.49
CA LEU A 276 -0.68 16.38 13.75
C LEU A 276 -2.07 16.73 14.32
N GLU A 277 -2.66 17.88 13.94
CA GLU A 277 -4.01 18.26 14.37
C GLU A 277 -5.06 17.25 13.89
N LEU A 278 -4.83 16.57 12.76
CA LEU A 278 -5.74 15.54 12.27
C LEU A 278 -5.90 14.40 13.27
N PHE A 279 -4.84 14.08 14.03
CA PHE A 279 -4.89 13.03 15.07
C PHE A 279 -5.60 13.46 16.35
N ALA A 280 -5.93 14.74 16.53
CA ALA A 280 -6.83 15.18 17.59
C ALA A 280 -8.26 14.68 17.35
N LEU A 281 -8.64 14.45 16.10
CA LEU A 281 -9.94 13.90 15.71
C LEU A 281 -10.01 12.40 16.04
N GLY A 282 -10.92 12.02 16.93
CA GLY A 282 -10.99 10.66 17.48
C GLY A 282 -11.06 9.57 16.40
N ASN A 283 -11.98 9.69 15.44
CA ASN A 283 -12.14 8.68 14.37
C ASN A 283 -10.92 8.62 13.44
N PHE A 284 -10.26 9.75 13.17
CA PHE A 284 -9.03 9.76 12.40
C PHE A 284 -7.90 9.05 13.12
N ARG A 285 -7.69 9.37 14.41
CA ARG A 285 -6.65 8.75 15.25
C ARG A 285 -6.85 7.25 15.39
N TRP A 286 -8.03 6.82 15.84
CA TRP A 286 -8.29 5.39 16.08
C TRP A 286 -8.36 4.60 14.79
N GLY A 287 -8.86 5.19 13.69
CA GLY A 287 -8.82 4.60 12.37
C GLY A 287 -7.39 4.36 11.89
N ASN A 288 -6.50 5.34 12.02
CA ASN A 288 -5.10 5.18 11.61
C ASN A 288 -4.32 4.20 12.49
N LEU A 289 -4.60 4.12 13.80
CA LEU A 289 -4.00 3.09 14.67
C LEU A 289 -4.49 1.68 14.27
N ALA A 290 -5.78 1.52 13.97
CA ALA A 290 -6.31 0.26 13.44
C ALA A 290 -5.70 -0.08 12.07
N MET A 291 -5.53 0.92 11.18
CA MET A 291 -4.88 0.74 9.88
C MET A 291 -3.44 0.26 10.04
N PHE A 292 -2.66 0.87 10.92
CA PHE A 292 -1.28 0.48 11.19
C PHE A 292 -1.18 -0.97 11.68
N SER A 293 -1.94 -1.30 12.73
CA SER A 293 -1.95 -2.64 13.34
C SER A 293 -2.36 -3.72 12.34
N PHE A 294 -3.45 -3.47 11.60
CA PHE A 294 -3.92 -4.41 10.59
C PHE A 294 -2.94 -4.56 9.43
N SER A 295 -2.36 -3.47 8.92
CA SER A 295 -1.42 -3.52 7.80
C SER A 295 -0.12 -4.23 8.16
N LEU A 296 0.36 -4.06 9.40
CA LEU A 296 1.50 -4.78 9.92
C LEU A 296 1.24 -6.30 9.91
N ALA A 297 0.15 -6.72 10.54
CA ALA A 297 -0.19 -8.13 10.63
C ALA A 297 -0.56 -8.74 9.27
N PHE A 298 -1.25 -7.99 8.40
CA PHE A 298 -1.58 -8.40 7.04
C PHE A 298 -0.33 -8.62 6.18
N SER A 299 0.65 -7.70 6.23
CA SER A 299 1.89 -7.87 5.45
C SER A 299 2.73 -9.04 5.96
N ALA A 300 2.78 -9.23 7.28
CA ALA A 300 3.43 -10.40 7.88
C ALA A 300 2.75 -11.72 7.45
N MET A 301 1.42 -11.75 7.44
CA MET A 301 0.63 -12.88 6.97
C MET A 301 0.92 -13.19 5.51
N PHE A 302 0.79 -12.19 4.64
CA PHE A 302 0.85 -12.40 3.20
C PHE A 302 2.25 -12.83 2.75
N PHE A 303 3.28 -12.15 3.25
CA PHE A 303 4.67 -12.49 2.98
C PHE A 303 5.06 -13.82 3.64
N GLY A 304 4.70 -14.02 4.92
CA GLY A 304 4.96 -15.26 5.65
C GLY A 304 4.30 -16.48 5.02
N LEU A 305 3.07 -16.33 4.48
CA LEU A 305 2.38 -17.43 3.80
C LEU A 305 3.10 -17.87 2.53
N ILE A 306 3.59 -16.94 1.72
CA ILE A 306 4.38 -17.26 0.52
C ILE A 306 5.67 -18.01 0.90
N LEU A 307 6.38 -17.48 1.91
CA LEU A 307 7.60 -18.14 2.41
C LEU A 307 7.32 -19.52 2.98
N PHE A 308 6.19 -19.71 3.68
CA PHE A 308 5.77 -21.01 4.19
C PHE A 308 5.55 -22.03 3.07
N LEU A 309 4.81 -21.64 2.04
CA LEU A 309 4.52 -22.54 0.90
C LEU A 309 5.79 -22.95 0.15
N VAL A 310 6.74 -22.02 0.01
CA VAL A 310 8.00 -22.29 -0.71
C VAL A 310 8.99 -23.06 0.18
N ASN A 311 9.18 -22.66 1.45
CA ASN A 311 10.26 -23.21 2.29
C ASN A 311 9.85 -24.43 3.11
N VAL A 312 8.55 -24.60 3.42
CA VAL A 312 8.06 -25.73 4.24
C VAL A 312 7.37 -26.79 3.38
N TRP A 313 6.49 -26.35 2.47
CA TRP A 313 5.83 -27.27 1.55
C TRP A 313 6.60 -27.51 0.25
N GLU A 314 7.73 -26.85 0.06
CA GLU A 314 8.61 -26.97 -1.11
C GLU A 314 7.86 -26.78 -2.45
N TRP A 315 6.83 -25.92 -2.43
CA TRP A 315 6.09 -25.62 -3.66
C TRP A 315 6.88 -24.69 -4.55
N SER A 316 6.75 -24.88 -5.87
CA SER A 316 7.28 -23.92 -6.84
C SER A 316 6.64 -22.54 -6.63
N ILE A 317 7.37 -21.50 -7.00
CA ILE A 317 6.94 -20.10 -6.89
C ILE A 317 5.59 -19.89 -7.58
N ILE A 318 5.41 -20.50 -8.77
CA ILE A 318 4.16 -20.40 -9.51
C ILE A 318 2.99 -21.05 -8.75
N LYS A 319 3.20 -22.24 -8.17
CA LYS A 319 2.17 -22.92 -7.37
C LYS A 319 1.80 -22.11 -6.14
N ALA A 320 2.79 -21.58 -5.43
CA ALA A 320 2.58 -20.72 -4.26
C ALA A 320 1.83 -19.43 -4.62
N GLY A 321 2.22 -18.75 -5.71
CA GLY A 321 1.56 -17.53 -6.17
C GLY A 321 0.09 -17.74 -6.55
N PHE A 322 -0.24 -18.83 -7.26
CA PHE A 322 -1.63 -19.16 -7.58
C PHE A 322 -2.44 -19.60 -6.35
N ALA A 323 -1.79 -20.26 -5.41
CA ALA A 323 -2.44 -20.70 -4.17
C ALA A 323 -2.93 -19.54 -3.30
N VAL A 324 -2.23 -18.41 -3.26
CA VAL A 324 -2.62 -17.23 -2.47
C VAL A 324 -3.59 -16.29 -3.20
N ALA A 325 -3.69 -16.39 -4.53
CA ALA A 325 -4.51 -15.51 -5.37
C ALA A 325 -6.02 -15.50 -5.04
N PRO A 326 -6.67 -16.62 -4.63
CA PRO A 326 -8.09 -16.61 -4.28
C PRO A 326 -8.44 -15.65 -3.14
N GLY A 327 -7.53 -15.40 -2.19
CA GLY A 327 -7.76 -14.49 -1.07
C GLY A 327 -8.06 -13.05 -1.51
N PRO A 328 -7.12 -12.35 -2.16
CA PRO A 328 -7.36 -11.01 -2.68
C PRO A 328 -8.53 -10.93 -3.68
N ALA A 329 -8.74 -11.96 -4.51
CA ALA A 329 -9.87 -12.01 -5.43
C ALA A 329 -11.22 -12.04 -4.67
N LEU A 330 -11.34 -12.89 -3.65
CA LEU A 330 -12.52 -12.96 -2.79
C LEU A 330 -12.73 -11.65 -2.03
N ALA A 331 -11.66 -11.03 -1.50
CA ALA A 331 -11.73 -9.74 -0.84
C ALA A 331 -12.28 -8.65 -1.78
N ALA A 332 -11.83 -8.61 -3.03
CA ALA A 332 -12.32 -7.65 -4.03
C ALA A 332 -13.82 -7.85 -4.34
N ILE A 333 -14.30 -9.09 -4.38
CA ILE A 333 -15.73 -9.41 -4.59
C ILE A 333 -16.59 -9.01 -3.38
N LEU A 334 -16.05 -9.17 -2.16
CA LEU A 334 -16.76 -8.86 -0.92
C LEU A 334 -16.78 -7.36 -0.58
N ALA A 335 -15.73 -6.62 -0.93
CA ALA A 335 -15.55 -5.22 -0.55
C ALA A 335 -16.75 -4.30 -0.90
N PRO A 336 -17.39 -4.38 -2.09
CA PRO A 336 -18.57 -3.57 -2.40
C PRO A 336 -19.79 -3.90 -1.52
N ARG A 337 -19.95 -5.17 -1.15
CA ARG A 337 -21.06 -5.62 -0.25
C ARG A 337 -20.84 -5.10 1.16
N CYS A 338 -19.59 -5.19 1.66
CA CYS A 338 -19.19 -4.62 2.94
C CYS A 338 -19.37 -3.09 2.96
N GLY A 339 -19.08 -2.40 1.86
CA GLY A 339 -19.34 -0.96 1.73
C GLY A 339 -20.82 -0.59 1.82
N LYS A 340 -21.71 -1.36 1.19
CA LYS A 340 -23.17 -1.18 1.31
C LYS A 340 -23.64 -1.42 2.75
N LEU A 341 -23.15 -2.47 3.39
CA LEU A 341 -23.48 -2.81 4.76
C LEU A 341 -22.99 -1.71 5.73
N ALA A 342 -21.81 -1.13 5.48
CA ALA A 342 -21.30 0.01 6.26
C ALA A 342 -22.20 1.24 6.18
N GLY A 343 -22.88 1.46 5.07
CA GLY A 343 -23.88 2.52 4.90
C GLY A 343 -25.12 2.31 5.78
N GLN A 344 -25.44 1.07 6.14
CA GLN A 344 -26.61 0.71 6.96
C GLN A 344 -26.31 0.68 8.46
N ILE A 345 -25.22 0.01 8.85
CA ILE A 345 -24.89 -0.23 10.28
C ILE A 345 -23.68 0.55 10.78
N GLY A 346 -23.07 1.36 9.91
CA GLY A 346 -21.85 2.10 10.19
C GLY A 346 -20.57 1.29 10.04
N GLN A 347 -19.41 1.97 10.04
CA GLN A 347 -18.11 1.34 9.80
C GLN A 347 -17.56 0.58 11.02
N ARG A 348 -17.86 1.06 12.25
CA ARG A 348 -17.33 0.48 13.51
C ARG A 348 -17.59 -1.01 13.66
N PRO A 349 -18.84 -1.52 13.58
CA PRO A 349 -19.09 -2.95 13.76
C PRO A 349 -18.39 -3.81 12.73
N LEU A 350 -18.21 -3.32 11.51
CA LEU A 350 -17.52 -4.05 10.45
C LEU A 350 -16.02 -4.17 10.72
N VAL A 351 -15.36 -3.08 11.16
CA VAL A 351 -13.93 -3.13 11.50
C VAL A 351 -13.69 -3.99 12.73
N VAL A 352 -14.57 -3.94 13.75
CA VAL A 352 -14.51 -4.82 14.92
C VAL A 352 -14.62 -6.29 14.52
N LEU A 353 -15.63 -6.63 13.70
CA LEU A 353 -15.79 -7.99 13.18
C LEU A 353 -14.60 -8.44 12.34
N GLY A 354 -14.11 -7.56 11.47
CA GLY A 354 -12.96 -7.82 10.61
C GLY A 354 -11.70 -8.17 11.43
N GLY A 355 -11.41 -7.39 12.49
CA GLY A 355 -10.28 -7.67 13.38
C GLY A 355 -10.43 -9.01 14.13
N ALA A 356 -11.63 -9.32 14.60
CA ALA A 356 -11.92 -10.60 15.23
C ALA A 356 -11.77 -11.78 14.26
N VAL A 357 -12.30 -11.67 13.04
CA VAL A 357 -12.15 -12.70 11.98
C VAL A 357 -10.69 -12.89 11.62
N PHE A 358 -9.90 -11.82 11.55
CA PHE A 358 -8.47 -11.92 11.28
C PHE A 358 -7.70 -12.61 12.40
N ALA A 359 -8.04 -12.34 13.67
CA ALA A 359 -7.48 -13.06 14.82
C ALA A 359 -7.84 -14.55 14.78
N ILE A 360 -9.09 -14.88 14.44
CA ILE A 360 -9.54 -16.29 14.26
C ILE A 360 -8.75 -16.96 13.13
N SER A 361 -8.49 -16.27 12.03
CA SER A 361 -7.67 -16.79 10.93
C SER A 361 -6.24 -17.12 11.39
N GLY A 362 -5.64 -16.27 12.24
CA GLY A 362 -4.35 -16.52 12.86
C GLY A 362 -4.37 -17.76 13.76
N LEU A 363 -5.36 -17.86 14.67
CA LEU A 363 -5.56 -19.03 15.54
C LEU A 363 -5.77 -20.33 14.75
N TYR A 364 -6.51 -20.25 13.66
CA TYR A 364 -6.73 -21.39 12.77
C TYR A 364 -5.40 -21.91 12.19
N ARG A 365 -4.51 -20.99 11.75
CA ARG A 365 -3.18 -21.37 11.24
C ARG A 365 -2.31 -22.00 12.33
N VAL A 366 -2.31 -21.45 13.55
CA VAL A 366 -1.60 -22.05 14.68
C VAL A 366 -2.05 -23.49 14.93
N ALA A 367 -3.36 -23.77 14.80
CA ALA A 367 -3.92 -25.08 15.07
C ALA A 367 -3.74 -26.10 13.95
N PHE A 368 -3.80 -25.67 12.68
CA PHE A 368 -3.95 -26.58 11.54
C PHE A 368 -2.85 -26.48 10.49
N LEU A 369 -2.01 -25.42 10.47
CA LEU A 369 -0.96 -25.29 9.48
C LEU A 369 0.31 -26.00 9.93
N THR A 370 0.57 -27.16 9.33
CA THR A 370 1.68 -28.07 9.65
C THR A 370 2.58 -28.31 8.43
N ALA A 371 3.64 -29.10 8.60
CA ALA A 371 4.49 -29.52 7.48
C ALA A 371 3.77 -30.42 6.47
N SER A 372 2.68 -31.09 6.88
CA SER A 372 1.87 -31.90 5.95
C SER A 372 1.06 -31.03 5.01
N VAL A 373 1.11 -31.37 3.71
CA VAL A 373 0.45 -30.59 2.67
C VAL A 373 -1.05 -30.84 2.69
N ASP A 374 -1.81 -29.88 3.18
CA ASP A 374 -3.28 -29.84 3.13
C ASP A 374 -3.76 -28.44 2.72
N TYR A 375 -3.86 -28.21 1.42
CA TYR A 375 -4.24 -26.89 0.92
C TYR A 375 -5.66 -26.49 1.30
N LEU A 376 -6.63 -27.41 1.21
CA LEU A 376 -8.03 -27.05 1.40
C LEU A 376 -8.31 -26.64 2.85
N THR A 377 -7.85 -27.44 3.81
CA THR A 377 -8.10 -27.14 5.22
C THR A 377 -7.11 -26.09 5.74
N ALA A 378 -5.80 -26.31 5.56
CA ALA A 378 -4.80 -25.49 6.23
C ALA A 378 -4.57 -24.12 5.57
N ILE A 379 -4.88 -23.93 4.26
CA ILE A 379 -4.66 -22.68 3.54
C ILE A 379 -5.97 -22.04 3.07
N ALA A 380 -6.85 -22.75 2.36
CA ALA A 380 -8.00 -22.14 1.71
C ALA A 380 -9.01 -21.58 2.74
N VAL A 381 -9.23 -22.28 3.85
CA VAL A 381 -10.13 -21.83 4.92
C VAL A 381 -9.62 -20.53 5.56
N PRO A 382 -8.40 -20.44 6.12
CA PRO A 382 -7.92 -19.19 6.71
C PRO A 382 -7.74 -18.09 5.67
N LEU A 383 -7.42 -18.41 4.41
CA LEU A 383 -7.34 -17.43 3.33
C LEU A 383 -8.71 -16.79 3.02
N ALA A 384 -9.80 -17.57 3.10
CA ALA A 384 -11.16 -17.04 2.99
C ALA A 384 -11.52 -16.13 4.18
N LEU A 385 -11.10 -16.48 5.40
CA LEU A 385 -11.27 -15.63 6.58
C LEU A 385 -10.50 -14.30 6.42
N ASP A 386 -9.27 -14.37 5.92
CA ASP A 386 -8.47 -13.16 5.62
C ASP A 386 -9.15 -12.27 4.59
N ALA A 387 -9.71 -12.86 3.53
CA ALA A 387 -10.45 -12.13 2.51
C ALA A 387 -11.64 -11.35 3.09
N VAL A 388 -12.39 -11.98 3.99
CA VAL A 388 -13.48 -11.35 4.73
C VAL A 388 -12.94 -10.20 5.60
N ALA A 389 -11.88 -10.45 6.36
CA ALA A 389 -11.26 -9.43 7.22
C ALA A 389 -10.76 -8.21 6.41
N ILE A 390 -10.08 -8.45 5.29
CA ILE A 390 -9.59 -7.41 4.37
C ILE A 390 -10.74 -6.55 3.85
N ALA A 391 -11.83 -7.18 3.39
CA ALA A 391 -13.01 -6.48 2.86
C ALA A 391 -13.75 -5.67 3.94
N LEU A 392 -13.70 -6.14 5.18
CA LEU A 392 -14.31 -5.47 6.34
C LEU A 392 -13.45 -4.34 6.91
N ILE A 393 -12.11 -4.36 6.76
CA ILE A 393 -11.22 -3.41 7.44
C ILE A 393 -10.75 -2.30 6.50
N PHE A 394 -10.02 -2.61 5.42
CA PHE A 394 -9.35 -1.59 4.60
C PHE A 394 -10.28 -0.49 4.08
N PRO A 395 -11.41 -0.81 3.41
CA PRO A 395 -12.30 0.23 2.91
C PRO A 395 -12.98 1.03 4.03
N GLN A 396 -13.33 0.35 5.13
CA GLN A 396 -14.07 0.98 6.22
C GLN A 396 -13.20 1.91 7.05
N VAL A 397 -11.95 1.51 7.34
CA VAL A 397 -10.99 2.37 8.05
C VAL A 397 -10.63 3.59 7.20
N THR A 398 -10.41 3.41 5.90
CA THR A 398 -10.17 4.54 4.98
C THR A 398 -11.36 5.49 4.96
N SER A 399 -12.58 4.95 4.88
CA SER A 399 -13.82 5.72 4.87
C SER A 399 -14.05 6.50 6.17
N VAL A 400 -13.92 5.85 7.33
CA VAL A 400 -14.15 6.51 8.63
C VAL A 400 -13.09 7.58 8.94
N SER A 401 -11.86 7.35 8.51
CA SER A 401 -10.77 8.33 8.62
C SER A 401 -11.05 9.56 7.74
N ALA A 402 -11.45 9.35 6.49
CA ALA A 402 -11.79 10.44 5.57
C ALA A 402 -13.02 11.25 6.05
N GLN A 403 -14.08 10.57 6.54
CA GLN A 403 -15.30 11.22 7.03
C GLN A 403 -15.08 12.04 8.33
N ALA A 404 -14.02 11.75 9.07
CA ALA A 404 -13.65 12.53 10.25
C ALA A 404 -13.10 13.92 9.92
N LEU A 405 -12.73 14.17 8.67
CA LEU A 405 -11.99 15.35 8.25
C LEU A 405 -12.90 16.40 7.58
N PRO A 406 -12.55 17.69 7.70
CA PRO A 406 -13.12 18.73 6.85
C PRO A 406 -12.81 18.45 5.37
N ILE A 407 -13.72 18.85 4.48
CA ILE A 407 -13.67 18.50 3.06
C ILE A 407 -12.37 18.96 2.36
N ASN A 408 -11.82 20.10 2.80
CA ASN A 408 -10.57 20.67 2.30
C ASN A 408 -9.30 19.95 2.82
N ARG A 409 -9.41 19.06 3.82
CA ARG A 409 -8.29 18.28 4.38
C ARG A 409 -8.36 16.79 4.06
N THR A 410 -9.36 16.34 3.32
CA THR A 410 -9.56 14.90 2.99
C THR A 410 -8.42 14.33 2.15
N GLY A 411 -7.85 15.11 1.25
CA GLY A 411 -6.70 14.69 0.43
C GLY A 411 -5.46 14.40 1.28
N VAL A 412 -5.07 15.34 2.15
CA VAL A 412 -3.94 15.16 3.07
C VAL A 412 -4.20 14.01 4.05
N GLY A 413 -5.43 13.89 4.57
CA GLY A 413 -5.80 12.80 5.46
C GLY A 413 -5.76 11.43 4.77
N GLY A 414 -6.20 11.34 3.51
CA GLY A 414 -6.10 10.12 2.71
C GLY A 414 -4.64 9.70 2.47
N ALA A 415 -3.77 10.65 2.12
CA ALA A 415 -2.34 10.42 1.97
C ALA A 415 -1.70 9.97 3.28
N THR A 416 -2.09 10.59 4.42
CA THR A 416 -1.63 10.19 5.75
C THR A 416 -2.05 8.76 6.08
N THR A 417 -3.31 8.39 5.86
CA THR A 417 -3.80 7.02 6.11
C THR A 417 -3.07 6.00 5.22
N GLN A 418 -2.78 6.36 3.98
CA GLN A 418 -2.00 5.50 3.08
C GLN A 418 -0.53 5.38 3.54
N ALA A 419 0.09 6.46 4.02
CA ALA A 419 1.43 6.41 4.60
C ALA A 419 1.49 5.52 5.84
N VAL A 420 0.52 5.64 6.75
CA VAL A 420 0.37 4.78 7.94
C VAL A 420 0.24 3.30 7.54
N ARG A 421 -0.56 3.01 6.50
CA ARG A 421 -0.68 1.67 5.94
C ARG A 421 0.66 1.12 5.45
N GLN A 422 1.45 1.93 4.74
CA GLN A 422 2.74 1.51 4.20
C GLN A 422 3.79 1.29 5.31
N PHE A 423 3.84 2.17 6.32
CA PHE A 423 4.70 1.95 7.48
C PHE A 423 4.33 0.66 8.22
N GLY A 424 3.02 0.42 8.47
CA GLY A 424 2.56 -0.84 9.03
C GLY A 424 3.04 -2.04 8.21
N GLY A 425 2.88 -1.98 6.88
CA GLY A 425 3.35 -3.01 5.97
C GLY A 425 4.85 -3.29 6.05
N SER A 426 5.67 -2.23 6.09
CA SER A 426 7.12 -2.36 6.23
C SER A 426 7.53 -3.03 7.54
N PHE A 427 6.94 -2.63 8.67
CA PHE A 427 7.17 -3.28 9.95
C PHE A 427 6.71 -4.73 9.96
N GLY A 428 5.61 -5.07 9.26
CA GLY A 428 5.15 -6.44 9.11
C GLY A 428 6.16 -7.33 8.39
N VAL A 429 6.74 -6.84 7.29
CA VAL A 429 7.81 -7.54 6.56
C VAL A 429 9.06 -7.70 7.44
N ALA A 430 9.51 -6.62 8.11
CA ALA A 430 10.66 -6.67 9.01
C ALA A 430 10.48 -7.70 10.14
N LEU A 431 9.30 -7.72 10.77
CA LEU A 431 8.96 -8.69 11.81
C LEU A 431 8.90 -10.12 11.27
N THR A 432 8.43 -10.33 10.05
CA THR A 432 8.41 -11.68 9.44
C THR A 432 9.83 -12.22 9.34
N ILE A 433 10.77 -11.45 8.82
CA ILE A 433 12.19 -11.87 8.73
C ILE A 433 12.76 -12.11 10.12
N ALA A 434 12.53 -11.21 11.07
CA ALA A 434 13.02 -11.32 12.44
C ALA A 434 12.47 -12.54 13.21
N LEU A 435 11.23 -12.94 12.95
CA LEU A 435 10.58 -14.07 13.60
C LEU A 435 10.94 -15.42 12.97
N LEU A 436 11.23 -15.44 11.66
CA LEU A 436 11.71 -16.63 10.96
C LEU A 436 13.17 -16.94 11.32
N GLY A 437 13.98 -15.90 11.44
CA GLY A 437 15.38 -16.03 11.76
C GLY A 437 16.20 -16.70 10.65
N THR A 438 17.38 -17.23 11.05
CA THR A 438 18.31 -17.97 10.19
C THR A 438 18.06 -19.49 10.20
N ALA A 439 16.88 -19.92 10.68
CA ALA A 439 16.54 -21.33 10.81
C ALA A 439 16.51 -22.05 9.45
N THR A 440 17.22 -23.18 9.37
CA THR A 440 17.25 -24.05 8.19
C THR A 440 16.58 -25.40 8.43
N GLU A 441 16.46 -25.83 9.69
CA GLU A 441 15.77 -27.06 10.05
C GLU A 441 14.26 -26.89 10.05
N THR A 442 13.52 -27.86 9.53
CA THR A 442 12.06 -27.81 9.38
C THR A 442 11.34 -27.51 10.71
N ALA A 443 11.79 -28.10 11.83
CA ALA A 443 11.17 -27.88 13.15
C ALA A 443 11.35 -26.42 13.62
N SER A 444 12.52 -25.84 13.42
CA SER A 444 12.80 -24.43 13.77
C SER A 444 12.09 -23.46 12.82
N LEU A 445 11.98 -23.78 11.54
CA LEU A 445 11.17 -23.02 10.57
C LEU A 445 9.70 -23.01 10.97
N LEU A 446 9.10 -24.16 11.33
CA LEU A 446 7.72 -24.23 11.78
C LEU A 446 7.48 -23.37 13.01
N SER A 447 8.39 -23.38 13.98
CA SER A 447 8.28 -22.52 15.17
C SER A 447 8.37 -21.03 14.83
N GLY A 448 9.18 -20.65 13.85
CA GLY A 448 9.25 -19.29 13.31
C GLY A 448 7.92 -18.87 12.68
N PHE A 449 7.35 -19.72 11.84
CA PHE A 449 6.04 -19.47 11.23
C PHE A 449 4.91 -19.41 12.27
N GLU A 450 4.93 -20.27 13.29
CA GLU A 450 3.95 -20.21 14.39
C GLU A 450 3.97 -18.84 15.09
N ARG A 451 5.15 -18.26 15.33
CA ARG A 451 5.28 -16.89 15.88
C ARG A 451 4.63 -15.85 14.97
N ILE A 452 4.74 -16.00 13.64
CA ILE A 452 4.08 -15.12 12.68
C ILE A 452 2.55 -15.27 12.80
N TRP A 453 2.03 -16.48 12.93
CA TRP A 453 0.58 -16.68 13.09
C TRP A 453 0.07 -16.10 14.41
N TRP A 454 0.86 -16.17 15.49
CA TRP A 454 0.54 -15.45 16.73
C TRP A 454 0.59 -13.93 16.57
N LEU A 455 1.46 -13.38 15.72
CA LEU A 455 1.47 -11.96 15.38
C LEU A 455 0.16 -11.56 14.67
N LEU A 456 -0.43 -12.42 13.83
CA LEU A 456 -1.75 -12.17 13.23
C LEU A 456 -2.84 -12.11 14.29
N VAL A 457 -2.83 -13.04 15.25
CA VAL A 457 -3.79 -13.03 16.36
C VAL A 457 -3.70 -11.72 17.13
N ALA A 458 -2.50 -11.34 17.53
CA ALA A 458 -2.26 -10.09 18.25
C ALA A 458 -2.70 -8.86 17.44
N GLY A 459 -2.34 -8.81 16.15
CA GLY A 459 -2.71 -7.72 15.24
C GLY A 459 -4.22 -7.61 15.05
N GLY A 460 -4.92 -8.75 14.91
CA GLY A 460 -6.38 -8.78 14.82
C GLY A 460 -7.06 -8.27 16.11
N ILE A 461 -6.57 -8.71 17.27
CA ILE A 461 -7.07 -8.25 18.58
C ILE A 461 -6.83 -6.73 18.74
N VAL A 462 -5.61 -6.24 18.48
CA VAL A 462 -5.27 -4.82 18.61
C VAL A 462 -6.10 -3.98 17.65
N THR A 463 -6.29 -4.43 16.42
CA THR A 463 -7.17 -3.77 15.43
C THR A 463 -8.61 -3.69 15.96
N THR A 464 -9.12 -4.77 16.55
CA THR A 464 -10.45 -4.79 17.19
C THR A 464 -10.55 -3.79 18.33
N LEU A 465 -9.56 -3.74 19.22
CA LEU A 465 -9.54 -2.81 20.35
C LEU A 465 -9.53 -1.34 19.89
N PHE A 466 -8.76 -1.00 18.88
CA PHE A 466 -8.79 0.34 18.29
C PHE A 466 -10.13 0.64 17.60
N ALA A 467 -10.70 -0.35 16.91
CA ALA A 467 -12.01 -0.21 16.26
C ALA A 467 -13.15 0.03 17.26
N LEU A 468 -13.08 -0.53 18.46
CA LEU A 468 -14.07 -0.27 19.53
C LEU A 468 -14.12 1.21 19.96
N ARG A 469 -13.06 1.98 19.74
CA ARG A 469 -12.99 3.42 20.01
C ARG A 469 -13.53 4.30 18.87
N LEU A 470 -13.85 3.72 17.71
CA LEU A 470 -14.49 4.42 16.61
C LEU A 470 -15.91 4.81 17.00
N ARG A 471 -16.32 6.02 16.61
CA ARG A 471 -17.69 6.50 16.81
C ARG A 471 -18.45 6.36 15.49
N THR A 472 -19.52 5.59 15.46
CA THR A 472 -20.49 5.59 14.37
C THR A 472 -21.22 6.93 14.37
N ARG A 473 -21.14 7.69 13.26
CA ARG A 473 -22.20 8.67 13.00
C ARG A 473 -23.44 7.87 12.60
N THR A 474 -24.41 7.75 13.47
CA THR A 474 -25.78 7.46 13.05
C THR A 474 -26.21 8.65 12.21
N THR A 475 -26.35 8.47 10.90
CA THR A 475 -27.16 9.37 10.07
C THR A 475 -28.58 9.28 10.61
N VAL A 476 -28.97 10.28 11.39
CA VAL A 476 -30.38 10.61 11.65
C VAL A 476 -30.93 11.28 10.41
#